data_1f2c283d0cbf66b31e452863eeb35f09
#
_entry.id   1f2c283d0cbf66b31e452863eeb35f09
#
_cell.length_a   1.000
_cell.length_b   1.000
_cell.length_c   1.000
_cell.angle_alpha   90.00
_cell.angle_beta   90.00
_cell.angle_gamma   90.00
#
_symmetry.space_group_name_H-M   'P 1'
#
loop_
_entity.id
_entity.type
_entity.pdbx_description
1 polymer ?
#
loop_
_entity_poly.entity_id
_entity_poly.type
_entity_poly.pdbx_seq_one_letter_code
_entity_poly.pdbx_strand_id
1 'polypeptide(L)'
;MIQRREYLGQLADWKDESVIKVVTGIRRCGKSTLLNQYQEYLRNDGVADEQIISINFEDLDFEELLNYKELHRYIKERLCEGKMTYIFLDEIQKVDSFQKVVDSLYIKENVDLYITGSNAYMLSGDLATLLSGRYVEISMLPLSYHEYCEAAGRESCAELFSDFMKYGGFPYIATTNKTEEKVDMYLEGIYNTVIINDIEERQRRKENDPDKRKVTDITLLKSISKYLASVIGSPVSVKSVTDYLVSSGRKVSQNTVSDYIDALTDSFVFYTADRFDIAGIQLL
;
A
#
# COMPACT_ATOMS: atom_id res chain seq x y z
N MET A 1 -2.46 20.07 7.52
CA MET A 1 -2.46 18.73 6.88
C MET A 1 -2.07 18.94 5.43
N ILE A 2 -1.11 18.15 4.90
CA ILE A 2 -0.65 18.32 3.52
C ILE A 2 -1.67 17.73 2.54
N GLN A 3 -1.92 18.45 1.44
CA GLN A 3 -2.74 17.92 0.34
C GLN A 3 -1.87 17.13 -0.63
N ARG A 4 -2.24 15.88 -0.87
CA ARG A 4 -1.61 15.01 -1.87
C ARG A 4 -2.24 15.27 -3.25
N ARG A 5 -1.96 16.46 -3.81
CA ARG A 5 -2.67 17.01 -5.00
C ARG A 5 -2.64 16.09 -6.21
N GLU A 6 -1.51 15.46 -6.47
CA GLU A 6 -1.37 14.53 -7.60
C GLU A 6 -2.30 13.31 -7.44
N TYR A 7 -2.32 12.68 -6.27
CA TYR A 7 -3.19 11.53 -5.99
C TYR A 7 -4.66 11.92 -5.91
N LEU A 8 -4.97 13.12 -5.38
CA LEU A 8 -6.35 13.65 -5.41
C LEU A 8 -6.81 13.88 -6.84
N GLY A 9 -5.94 14.40 -7.72
CA GLY A 9 -6.23 14.54 -9.15
C GLY A 9 -6.50 13.20 -9.81
N GLN A 10 -5.65 12.20 -9.57
CA GLN A 10 -5.86 10.84 -10.07
C GLN A 10 -7.20 10.24 -9.61
N LEU A 11 -7.59 10.41 -8.34
CA LEU A 11 -8.90 9.96 -7.87
C LEU A 11 -10.06 10.70 -8.55
N ALA A 12 -9.90 12.02 -8.76
CA ALA A 12 -10.90 12.85 -9.42
C ALA A 12 -11.08 12.51 -10.91
N ASP A 13 -10.00 12.16 -11.61
CA ASP A 13 -10.03 11.74 -13.01
C ASP A 13 -10.84 10.46 -13.23
N TRP A 14 -10.92 9.61 -12.20
CA TRP A 14 -11.69 8.37 -12.23
C TRP A 14 -13.05 8.46 -11.52
N LYS A 15 -13.47 9.66 -11.08
CA LYS A 15 -14.79 9.86 -10.45
C LYS A 15 -15.91 9.42 -11.38
N ASP A 16 -16.89 8.71 -10.82
CA ASP A 16 -18.09 8.22 -11.51
C ASP A 16 -17.81 7.24 -12.68
N GLU A 17 -16.56 6.83 -12.86
CA GLU A 17 -16.19 5.80 -13.84
C GLU A 17 -16.44 4.38 -13.29
N SER A 18 -16.90 3.47 -14.16
CA SER A 18 -17.22 2.09 -13.82
C SER A 18 -15.95 1.24 -13.64
N VAL A 19 -15.07 1.68 -12.74
CA VAL A 19 -13.87 0.96 -12.31
C VAL A 19 -13.68 1.12 -10.80
N ILE A 20 -13.08 0.12 -10.16
CA ILE A 20 -12.76 0.16 -8.73
C ILE A 20 -11.44 0.94 -8.56
N LYS A 21 -11.42 1.96 -7.70
CA LYS A 21 -10.21 2.72 -7.39
C LYS A 21 -9.50 2.06 -6.21
N VAL A 22 -8.31 1.52 -6.46
CA VAL A 22 -7.51 0.81 -5.46
C VAL A 22 -6.29 1.64 -5.11
N VAL A 23 -6.25 2.19 -3.90
CA VAL A 23 -5.09 2.94 -3.40
C VAL A 23 -4.19 2.00 -2.61
N THR A 24 -3.00 1.75 -3.15
CA THR A 24 -1.96 0.91 -2.53
C THR A 24 -0.80 1.76 -2.03
N GLY A 25 0.07 1.19 -1.24
CA GLY A 25 1.30 1.84 -0.75
C GLY A 25 1.66 1.42 0.66
N ILE A 26 2.91 1.69 1.02
CA ILE A 26 3.46 1.29 2.31
C ILE A 26 2.60 1.79 3.48
N ARG A 27 2.56 1.04 4.56
CA ARG A 27 1.90 1.45 5.81
C ARG A 27 2.40 2.82 6.27
N ARG A 28 1.47 3.70 6.70
CA ARG A 28 1.74 5.09 7.16
C ARG A 28 2.21 6.08 6.09
N CYS A 29 2.10 5.78 4.78
CA CYS A 29 2.34 6.77 3.71
C CYS A 29 1.21 7.80 3.56
N GLY A 30 0.03 7.58 4.19
CA GLY A 30 -1.07 8.53 4.21
C GLY A 30 -2.32 8.15 3.39
N LYS A 31 -2.53 6.86 3.08
CA LYS A 31 -3.69 6.36 2.31
C LYS A 31 -5.03 6.79 2.90
N SER A 32 -5.25 6.51 4.19
CA SER A 32 -6.48 6.90 4.91
C SER A 32 -6.70 8.42 4.89
N THR A 33 -5.61 9.19 5.02
CA THR A 33 -5.67 10.65 4.92
C THR A 33 -6.08 11.11 3.52
N LEU A 34 -5.56 10.45 2.47
CA LEU A 34 -5.94 10.74 1.09
C LEU A 34 -7.43 10.47 0.86
N LEU A 35 -7.97 9.33 1.34
CA LEU A 35 -9.39 9.04 1.24
C LEU A 35 -10.26 10.10 1.95
N ASN A 36 -9.85 10.53 3.15
CA ASN A 36 -10.56 11.58 3.88
C ASN A 36 -10.54 12.91 3.12
N GLN A 37 -9.40 13.31 2.56
CA GLN A 37 -9.28 14.51 1.72
C GLN A 37 -10.16 14.41 0.47
N TYR A 38 -10.25 13.25 -0.12
CA TYR A 38 -11.09 13.04 -1.31
C TYR A 38 -12.58 13.07 -0.96
N GLN A 39 -13.00 12.57 0.19
CA GLN A 39 -14.37 12.73 0.70
C GLN A 39 -14.72 14.22 0.91
N GLU A 40 -13.79 15.01 1.45
CA GLU A 40 -13.97 16.45 1.57
C GLU A 40 -14.07 17.14 0.19
N TYR A 41 -13.26 16.70 -0.78
CA TYR A 41 -13.36 17.16 -2.15
C TYR A 41 -14.76 16.87 -2.74
N LEU A 42 -15.30 15.67 -2.57
CA LEU A 42 -16.64 15.28 -3.03
C LEU A 42 -17.74 16.15 -2.39
N ARG A 43 -17.67 16.41 -1.08
CA ARG A 43 -18.61 17.31 -0.40
C ARG A 43 -18.58 18.73 -0.97
N ASN A 44 -17.38 19.25 -1.23
CA ASN A 44 -17.21 20.57 -1.84
C ASN A 44 -17.71 20.61 -3.30
N ASP A 45 -17.72 19.46 -3.98
CA ASP A 45 -18.27 19.28 -5.33
C ASP A 45 -19.78 18.99 -5.34
N GLY A 46 -20.46 19.11 -4.18
CA GLY A 46 -21.92 19.03 -4.05
C GLY A 46 -22.46 17.62 -3.74
N VAL A 47 -21.60 16.66 -3.43
CA VAL A 47 -22.04 15.33 -2.97
C VAL A 47 -22.53 15.43 -1.53
N ALA A 48 -23.76 14.96 -1.27
CA ALA A 48 -24.34 14.97 0.06
C ALA A 48 -23.75 13.88 0.97
N ASP A 49 -23.73 14.11 2.28
CA ASP A 49 -23.14 13.17 3.24
C ASP A 49 -23.79 11.78 3.18
N GLU A 50 -25.08 11.70 2.89
CA GLU A 50 -25.81 10.45 2.76
C GLU A 50 -25.33 9.58 1.58
N GLN A 51 -24.66 10.19 0.60
CA GLN A 51 -24.09 9.51 -0.56
C GLN A 51 -22.68 8.97 -0.27
N ILE A 52 -22.11 9.24 0.91
CA ILE A 52 -20.75 8.84 1.28
C ILE A 52 -20.82 7.78 2.37
N ILE A 53 -20.34 6.56 2.05
CA ILE A 53 -20.15 5.48 3.01
C ILE A 53 -18.64 5.32 3.23
N SER A 54 -18.16 5.53 4.45
CA SER A 54 -16.75 5.42 4.79
C SER A 54 -16.55 4.48 5.96
N ILE A 55 -15.74 3.43 5.76
CA ILE A 55 -15.46 2.39 6.75
C ILE A 55 -13.95 2.20 6.82
N ASN A 56 -13.40 2.35 8.02
CA ASN A 56 -12.00 2.00 8.31
C ASN A 56 -11.97 0.73 9.15
N PHE A 57 -11.45 -0.36 8.58
CA PHE A 57 -11.40 -1.65 9.26
C PHE A 57 -10.28 -1.76 10.32
N GLU A 58 -9.54 -0.67 10.59
CA GLU A 58 -8.69 -0.56 11.79
C GLU A 58 -9.47 -0.06 13.01
N ASP A 59 -10.66 0.50 12.82
CA ASP A 59 -11.52 0.99 13.87
C ASP A 59 -12.41 -0.14 14.42
N LEU A 60 -12.39 -0.31 15.73
CA LEU A 60 -13.19 -1.33 16.45
C LEU A 60 -14.70 -1.10 16.32
N ASP A 61 -15.14 0.12 16.04
CA ASP A 61 -16.55 0.43 15.81
C ASP A 61 -17.12 -0.34 14.60
N PHE A 62 -16.25 -0.84 13.73
CA PHE A 62 -16.60 -1.63 12.56
C PHE A 62 -16.19 -3.12 12.66
N GLU A 63 -15.88 -3.63 13.87
CA GLU A 63 -15.43 -5.01 14.07
C GLU A 63 -16.43 -6.04 13.55
N GLU A 64 -17.73 -5.79 13.71
CA GLU A 64 -18.78 -6.68 13.18
C GLU A 64 -18.77 -6.76 11.63
N LEU A 65 -18.29 -5.71 10.96
CA LEU A 65 -18.21 -5.63 9.50
C LEU A 65 -16.98 -6.37 8.93
N LEU A 66 -16.12 -6.95 9.75
CA LEU A 66 -15.05 -7.86 9.29
C LEU A 66 -15.62 -9.14 8.66
N ASN A 67 -16.89 -9.44 8.92
CA ASN A 67 -17.62 -10.48 8.20
C ASN A 67 -18.18 -9.92 6.87
N TYR A 68 -17.78 -10.50 5.75
CA TYR A 68 -18.18 -10.00 4.42
C TYR A 68 -19.70 -9.93 4.19
N LYS A 69 -20.49 -10.80 4.82
CA LYS A 69 -21.96 -10.79 4.70
C LYS A 69 -22.57 -9.62 5.44
N GLU A 70 -22.06 -9.34 6.64
CA GLU A 70 -22.49 -8.18 7.45
C GLU A 70 -22.10 -6.89 6.76
N LEU A 71 -20.87 -6.80 6.24
CA LEU A 71 -20.40 -5.66 5.45
C LEU A 71 -21.30 -5.42 4.23
N HIS A 72 -21.58 -6.47 3.47
CA HIS A 72 -22.45 -6.35 2.28
C HIS A 72 -23.86 -5.88 2.65
N ARG A 73 -24.44 -6.40 3.74
CA ARG A 73 -25.75 -6.00 4.24
C ARG A 73 -25.74 -4.54 4.67
N TYR A 74 -24.75 -4.13 5.48
CA TYR A 74 -24.58 -2.78 5.97
C TYR A 74 -24.53 -1.75 4.84
N ILE A 75 -23.70 -2.03 3.81
CA ILE A 75 -23.57 -1.15 2.65
C ILE A 75 -24.89 -1.12 1.86
N LYS A 76 -25.50 -2.29 1.59
CA LYS A 76 -26.74 -2.39 0.80
C LYS A 76 -27.90 -1.58 1.38
N GLU A 77 -28.03 -1.53 2.71
CA GLU A 77 -29.07 -0.78 3.42
C GLU A 77 -28.86 0.74 3.35
N ARG A 78 -27.66 1.20 2.96
CA ARG A 78 -27.27 2.62 2.90
C ARG A 78 -27.06 3.15 1.50
N LEU A 79 -27.28 2.32 0.47
CA LEU A 79 -27.19 2.79 -0.92
C LEU A 79 -28.29 3.81 -1.20
N CYS A 80 -27.92 4.93 -1.84
CA CYS A 80 -28.85 5.97 -2.23
C CYS A 80 -29.64 5.56 -3.48
N GLU A 81 -30.96 5.66 -3.44
CA GLU A 81 -31.80 5.43 -4.61
C GLU A 81 -31.69 6.62 -5.57
N GLY A 82 -31.43 6.33 -6.85
CA GLY A 82 -31.38 7.32 -7.92
C GLY A 82 -30.22 8.30 -7.87
N LYS A 83 -29.24 8.09 -6.98
CA LYS A 83 -28.01 8.89 -6.89
C LYS A 83 -26.79 7.98 -6.78
N MET A 84 -25.61 8.48 -7.17
CA MET A 84 -24.34 7.80 -6.96
C MET A 84 -24.04 7.69 -5.46
N THR A 85 -23.59 6.52 -5.03
CA THR A 85 -23.09 6.28 -3.66
C THR A 85 -21.59 6.03 -3.73
N TYR A 86 -20.82 6.89 -3.06
CA TYR A 86 -19.36 6.81 -2.97
C TYR A 86 -18.97 5.98 -1.76
N ILE A 87 -18.31 4.85 -1.99
CA ILE A 87 -18.00 3.88 -0.93
C ILE A 87 -16.49 3.83 -0.72
N PHE A 88 -16.05 4.12 0.50
CA PHE A 88 -14.65 4.11 0.93
C PHE A 88 -14.41 2.99 1.93
N LEU A 89 -13.60 2.00 1.55
CA LEU A 89 -13.26 0.84 2.37
C LEU A 89 -11.76 0.85 2.65
N ASP A 90 -11.37 1.39 3.80
CA ASP A 90 -9.98 1.55 4.20
C ASP A 90 -9.45 0.28 4.89
N GLU A 91 -8.28 -0.22 4.46
CA GLU A 91 -7.66 -1.49 4.91
C GLU A 91 -8.60 -2.71 4.73
N ILE A 92 -9.25 -2.80 3.56
CA ILE A 92 -10.29 -3.81 3.23
C ILE A 92 -9.79 -5.25 3.37
N GLN A 93 -8.48 -5.49 3.26
CA GLN A 93 -7.90 -6.83 3.40
C GLN A 93 -8.13 -7.45 4.78
N LYS A 94 -8.55 -6.67 5.79
CA LYS A 94 -8.94 -7.20 7.10
C LYS A 94 -10.27 -7.97 7.07
N VAL A 95 -11.10 -7.72 6.06
CA VAL A 95 -12.39 -8.42 5.88
C VAL A 95 -12.16 -9.76 5.19
N ASP A 96 -12.62 -10.83 5.79
CA ASP A 96 -12.55 -12.14 5.20
C ASP A 96 -13.39 -12.23 3.92
N SER A 97 -12.80 -12.76 2.84
CA SER A 97 -13.50 -12.88 1.55
C SER A 97 -14.07 -11.56 1.00
N PHE A 98 -13.41 -10.42 1.28
CA PHE A 98 -13.84 -9.08 0.84
C PHE A 98 -14.06 -8.99 -0.67
N GLN A 99 -13.37 -9.81 -1.45
CA GLN A 99 -13.50 -9.88 -2.90
C GLN A 99 -14.95 -10.08 -3.34
N LYS A 100 -15.73 -10.89 -2.58
CA LYS A 100 -17.15 -11.13 -2.86
C LYS A 100 -18.00 -9.87 -2.68
N VAL A 101 -17.65 -9.02 -1.72
CA VAL A 101 -18.34 -7.74 -1.49
C VAL A 101 -18.00 -6.78 -2.61
N VAL A 102 -16.71 -6.64 -2.91
CA VAL A 102 -16.20 -5.75 -3.96
C VAL A 102 -16.82 -6.09 -5.31
N ASP A 103 -16.82 -7.36 -5.71
CA ASP A 103 -17.44 -7.83 -6.96
C ASP A 103 -18.95 -7.57 -6.99
N SER A 104 -19.65 -7.83 -5.87
CA SER A 104 -21.09 -7.55 -5.74
C SER A 104 -21.46 -6.08 -5.80
N LEU A 105 -20.59 -5.20 -5.31
CA LEU A 105 -20.78 -3.75 -5.38
C LEU A 105 -20.46 -3.20 -6.76
N TYR A 106 -19.41 -3.72 -7.41
CA TYR A 106 -18.98 -3.31 -8.74
C TYR A 106 -20.08 -3.43 -9.81
N ILE A 107 -20.94 -4.46 -9.74
CA ILE A 107 -22.03 -4.65 -10.71
C ILE A 107 -23.21 -3.71 -10.53
N LYS A 108 -23.16 -2.79 -9.56
CA LYS A 108 -24.23 -1.80 -9.31
C LYS A 108 -23.91 -0.48 -10.04
N GLU A 109 -24.84 0.01 -10.83
CA GLU A 109 -24.67 1.23 -11.64
C GLU A 109 -24.55 2.51 -10.81
N ASN A 110 -25.07 2.52 -9.57
CA ASN A 110 -25.06 3.68 -8.69
C ASN A 110 -24.01 3.60 -7.56
N VAL A 111 -22.91 2.89 -7.79
CA VAL A 111 -21.83 2.73 -6.83
C VAL A 111 -20.50 3.15 -7.44
N ASP A 112 -19.80 4.03 -6.73
CA ASP A 112 -18.43 4.40 -7.01
C ASP A 112 -17.53 3.93 -5.85
N LEU A 113 -16.60 3.00 -6.12
CA LEU A 113 -15.92 2.22 -5.10
C LEU A 113 -14.43 2.55 -5.00
N TYR A 114 -14.01 2.93 -3.79
CA TYR A 114 -12.65 3.27 -3.41
C TYR A 114 -12.19 2.33 -2.29
N ILE A 115 -11.11 1.62 -2.51
CA ILE A 115 -10.56 0.69 -1.53
C ILE A 115 -9.09 0.95 -1.27
N THR A 116 -8.62 0.70 -0.05
CA THR A 116 -7.18 0.76 0.24
C THR A 116 -6.65 -0.54 0.81
N GLY A 117 -5.35 -0.69 0.67
CA GLY A 117 -4.58 -1.71 1.35
C GLY A 117 -3.10 -1.37 1.45
N SER A 118 -2.50 -1.82 2.53
CA SER A 118 -1.08 -1.60 2.82
C SER A 118 -0.16 -2.66 2.21
N ASN A 119 -0.70 -3.55 1.38
CA ASN A 119 0.05 -4.66 0.79
C ASN A 119 -0.35 -4.87 -0.67
N ALA A 120 0.64 -4.96 -1.58
CA ALA A 120 0.44 -5.26 -3.00
C ALA A 120 -0.23 -6.63 -3.23
N TYR A 121 -0.20 -7.53 -2.23
CA TYR A 121 -0.93 -8.80 -2.29
C TYR A 121 -2.43 -8.61 -2.53
N MET A 122 -3.00 -7.46 -2.14
CA MET A 122 -4.39 -7.14 -2.51
C MET A 122 -4.64 -7.20 -4.02
N LEU A 123 -3.61 -6.92 -4.82
CA LEU A 123 -3.69 -6.89 -6.29
C LEU A 123 -3.08 -8.14 -6.94
N SER A 124 -2.55 -9.09 -6.14
CA SER A 124 -1.98 -10.34 -6.63
C SER A 124 -2.90 -11.54 -6.38
N GLY A 125 -2.78 -12.58 -7.20
CA GLY A 125 -3.52 -13.82 -7.01
C GLY A 125 -5.00 -13.71 -7.32
N ASP A 126 -5.85 -14.15 -6.40
CA ASP A 126 -7.29 -14.25 -6.62
C ASP A 126 -7.97 -12.91 -6.92
N LEU A 127 -7.51 -11.81 -6.27
CA LEU A 127 -8.07 -10.49 -6.53
C LEU A 127 -7.72 -9.99 -7.93
N ALA A 128 -6.47 -10.13 -8.35
CA ALA A 128 -6.06 -9.77 -9.71
C ALA A 128 -6.86 -10.55 -10.76
N THR A 129 -7.20 -11.81 -10.47
CA THR A 129 -8.00 -12.66 -11.33
C THR A 129 -9.47 -12.27 -11.32
N LEU A 130 -10.06 -12.03 -10.12
CA LEU A 130 -11.48 -11.68 -9.97
C LEU A 130 -11.78 -10.26 -10.46
N LEU A 131 -10.87 -9.33 -10.23
CA LEU A 131 -11.04 -7.93 -10.63
C LEU A 131 -10.31 -7.58 -11.93
N SER A 132 -9.85 -8.58 -12.68
CA SER A 132 -9.09 -8.37 -13.93
C SER A 132 -9.83 -7.42 -14.89
N GLY A 133 -9.20 -6.29 -15.21
CA GLY A 133 -9.76 -5.24 -16.06
C GLY A 133 -10.86 -4.39 -15.44
N ARG A 134 -11.14 -4.52 -14.12
CA ARG A 134 -12.21 -3.80 -13.41
C ARG A 134 -11.72 -2.80 -12.39
N TYR A 135 -10.41 -2.63 -12.23
CA TYR A 135 -9.83 -1.69 -11.28
C TYR A 135 -8.72 -0.85 -11.89
N VAL A 136 -8.48 0.28 -11.28
CA VAL A 136 -7.30 1.12 -11.48
C VAL A 136 -6.52 1.18 -10.18
N GLU A 137 -5.20 1.01 -10.28
CA GLU A 137 -4.31 1.12 -9.13
C GLU A 137 -3.71 2.51 -9.05
N ILE A 138 -3.81 3.12 -7.87
CA ILE A 138 -3.14 4.36 -7.49
C ILE A 138 -2.08 4.00 -6.45
N SER A 139 -0.85 3.79 -6.91
CA SER A 139 0.28 3.42 -6.05
C SER A 139 0.84 4.64 -5.35
N MET A 140 0.59 4.75 -4.04
CA MET A 140 0.93 5.90 -3.23
C MET A 140 2.28 5.73 -2.53
N LEU A 141 3.23 6.58 -2.89
CA LEU A 141 4.53 6.68 -2.22
C LEU A 141 4.46 7.55 -0.96
N PRO A 142 5.41 7.46 -0.03
CA PRO A 142 5.67 8.50 0.95
C PRO A 142 5.81 9.88 0.28
N LEU A 143 5.90 10.96 1.06
CA LEU A 143 5.98 12.31 0.51
C LEU A 143 7.16 12.47 -0.46
N SER A 144 6.92 13.09 -1.60
CA SER A 144 7.99 13.63 -2.44
C SER A 144 8.72 14.76 -1.70
N TYR A 145 9.90 15.16 -2.15
CA TYR A 145 10.63 16.27 -1.51
C TYR A 145 9.83 17.57 -1.52
N HIS A 146 9.09 17.84 -2.59
CA HIS A 146 8.20 19.00 -2.67
C HIS A 146 7.12 18.96 -1.59
N GLU A 147 6.41 17.86 -1.47
CA GLU A 147 5.39 17.65 -0.43
C GLU A 147 5.99 17.65 0.98
N TYR A 148 7.24 17.16 1.14
CA TYR A 148 7.97 17.23 2.40
C TYR A 148 8.24 18.68 2.82
N CYS A 149 8.65 19.56 1.89
CA CYS A 149 8.82 20.98 2.14
C CYS A 149 7.50 21.65 2.57
N GLU A 150 6.40 21.36 1.85
CA GLU A 150 5.07 21.86 2.20
C GLU A 150 4.63 21.37 3.59
N ALA A 151 4.86 20.08 3.91
CA ALA A 151 4.54 19.51 5.21
C ALA A 151 5.35 20.14 6.36
N ALA A 152 6.63 20.44 6.10
CA ALA A 152 7.51 21.10 7.05
C ALA A 152 7.22 22.61 7.20
N GLY A 153 6.42 23.20 6.29
CA GLY A 153 6.16 24.64 6.25
C GLY A 153 7.42 25.46 5.94
N ARG A 154 8.37 24.89 5.20
CA ARG A 154 9.69 25.48 4.88
C ARG A 154 9.93 25.47 3.37
N GLU A 155 10.62 26.51 2.90
CA GLU A 155 11.11 26.53 1.52
C GLU A 155 12.23 25.49 1.30
N SER A 156 12.39 25.06 0.05
CA SER A 156 13.43 24.13 -0.35
C SER A 156 14.81 24.71 -0.04
N CYS A 157 15.64 23.98 0.71
CA CYS A 157 17.01 24.32 1.02
C CYS A 157 17.87 23.06 1.21
N ALA A 158 19.20 23.24 1.15
CA ALA A 158 20.15 22.13 1.24
C ALA A 158 20.03 21.34 2.56
N GLU A 159 19.77 22.03 3.68
CA GLU A 159 19.57 21.40 4.99
C GLU A 159 18.33 20.51 4.98
N LEU A 160 17.19 21.04 4.53
CA LEU A 160 15.92 20.29 4.46
C LEU A 160 16.01 19.11 3.49
N PHE A 161 16.75 19.28 2.39
CA PHE A 161 17.01 18.17 1.46
C PHE A 161 17.89 17.08 2.10
N SER A 162 18.91 17.47 2.88
CA SER A 162 19.73 16.52 3.64
C SER A 162 18.90 15.73 4.66
N ASP A 163 17.99 16.41 5.36
CA ASP A 163 17.05 15.75 6.28
C ASP A 163 16.14 14.77 5.55
N PHE A 164 15.57 15.18 4.40
CA PHE A 164 14.75 14.30 3.57
C PHE A 164 15.51 13.07 3.08
N MET A 165 16.75 13.23 2.64
CA MET A 165 17.62 12.13 2.22
C MET A 165 17.98 11.19 3.38
N LYS A 166 18.14 11.73 4.58
CA LYS A 166 18.50 10.95 5.78
C LYS A 166 17.30 10.19 6.37
N TYR A 167 16.15 10.85 6.48
CA TYR A 167 15.00 10.36 7.24
C TYR A 167 13.83 9.88 6.37
N GLY A 168 13.88 10.19 5.07
CA GLY A 168 12.84 9.79 4.11
C GLY A 168 11.57 10.64 4.17
N GLY A 169 10.58 10.25 3.37
CA GLY A 169 9.36 11.01 3.11
C GLY A 169 8.13 10.59 3.93
N PHE A 170 8.25 9.93 5.08
CA PHE A 170 7.06 9.63 5.87
C PHE A 170 6.41 10.91 6.43
N PRO A 171 5.06 11.09 6.26
CA PRO A 171 4.38 12.34 6.64
C PRO A 171 4.61 12.75 8.10
N TYR A 172 4.64 11.79 9.01
CA TYR A 172 4.89 12.06 10.43
C TYR A 172 6.27 12.66 10.69
N ILE A 173 7.29 12.28 9.91
CA ILE A 173 8.64 12.81 10.04
C ILE A 173 8.69 14.27 9.57
N ALA A 174 8.03 14.57 8.45
CA ALA A 174 8.02 15.91 7.87
C ALA A 174 7.35 16.96 8.76
N THR A 175 6.33 16.55 9.54
CA THR A 175 5.48 17.50 10.30
C THR A 175 5.94 17.76 11.73
N THR A 176 7.03 17.16 12.20
CA THR A 176 7.39 17.24 13.62
C THR A 176 8.86 17.60 13.82
N ASN A 177 9.11 18.58 14.73
CA ASN A 177 10.45 18.85 15.24
C ASN A 177 10.93 17.70 16.11
N LYS A 178 11.74 16.80 15.57
CA LYS A 178 12.18 15.58 16.25
C LYS A 178 13.70 15.52 16.36
N THR A 179 14.15 14.92 17.45
CA THR A 179 15.53 14.50 17.55
C THR A 179 15.74 13.26 16.67
N GLU A 180 16.97 13.07 16.20
CA GLU A 180 17.38 11.91 15.40
C GLU A 180 16.92 10.58 16.05
N GLU A 181 17.17 10.44 17.35
CA GLU A 181 16.78 9.26 18.13
C GLU A 181 15.28 8.93 18.04
N LYS A 182 14.41 9.96 18.08
CA LYS A 182 12.95 9.74 17.95
C LYS A 182 12.54 9.32 16.54
N VAL A 183 13.22 9.84 15.52
CA VAL A 183 12.99 9.47 14.13
C VAL A 183 13.42 8.01 13.90
N ASP A 184 14.59 7.63 14.40
CA ASP A 184 15.11 6.27 14.29
C ASP A 184 14.18 5.27 14.97
N MET A 185 13.73 5.56 16.20
CA MET A 185 12.75 4.72 16.89
C MET A 185 11.43 4.57 16.12
N TYR A 186 10.96 5.66 15.50
CA TYR A 186 9.74 5.63 14.70
C TYR A 186 9.90 4.78 13.44
N LEU A 187 11.01 4.95 12.71
CA LEU A 187 11.32 4.18 11.50
C LEU A 187 11.54 2.69 11.82
N GLU A 188 12.24 2.40 12.92
CA GLU A 188 12.41 1.02 13.38
C GLU A 188 11.06 0.38 13.74
N GLY A 189 10.15 1.13 14.37
CA GLY A 189 8.79 0.68 14.67
C GLY A 189 8.01 0.35 13.40
N ILE A 190 8.08 1.19 12.36
CA ILE A 190 7.43 0.92 11.06
C ILE A 190 8.06 -0.33 10.41
N TYR A 191 9.39 -0.37 10.32
CA TYR A 191 10.11 -1.49 9.70
C TYR A 191 9.76 -2.82 10.36
N ASN A 192 9.78 -2.87 11.70
CA ASN A 192 9.42 -4.09 12.42
C ASN A 192 7.94 -4.45 12.21
N THR A 193 7.03 -3.48 12.18
CA THR A 193 5.60 -3.72 11.93
C THR A 193 5.37 -4.28 10.52
N VAL A 194 5.97 -3.66 9.50
CA VAL A 194 5.85 -4.13 8.11
C VAL A 194 6.49 -5.52 7.94
N ILE A 195 7.71 -5.70 8.43
CA ILE A 195 8.44 -6.97 8.31
C ILE A 195 7.74 -8.10 9.07
N ILE A 196 7.25 -7.84 10.28
CA ILE A 196 6.68 -8.89 11.13
C ILE A 196 5.20 -9.11 10.80
N ASN A 197 4.39 -8.06 10.86
CA ASN A 197 2.95 -8.22 10.74
C ASN A 197 2.49 -8.47 9.30
N ASP A 198 2.91 -7.64 8.35
CA ASP A 198 2.39 -7.72 6.98
C ASP A 198 2.90 -8.98 6.27
N ILE A 199 4.14 -9.40 6.55
CA ILE A 199 4.72 -10.62 5.98
C ILE A 199 4.22 -11.88 6.68
N GLU A 200 4.05 -11.88 8.01
CA GLU A 200 3.46 -13.01 8.75
C GLU A 200 1.96 -13.19 8.42
N GLU A 201 1.20 -12.11 8.33
CA GLU A 201 -0.22 -12.15 7.98
C GLU A 201 -0.42 -12.72 6.57
N ARG A 202 0.46 -12.36 5.62
CA ARG A 202 0.52 -12.97 4.29
C ARG A 202 0.74 -14.48 4.35
N GLN A 203 1.57 -14.95 5.27
CA GLN A 203 1.84 -16.39 5.42
C GLN A 203 0.66 -17.17 5.95
N ARG A 204 -0.04 -16.62 6.94
CA ARG A 204 -1.26 -17.25 7.49
C ARG A 204 -2.33 -17.44 6.43
N ARG A 205 -2.48 -16.46 5.50
CA ARG A 205 -3.44 -16.56 4.38
C ARG A 205 -3.03 -17.58 3.32
N LYS A 206 -1.72 -17.80 3.13
CA LYS A 206 -1.17 -18.84 2.25
C LYS A 206 -1.21 -20.25 2.86
N GLU A 207 -1.64 -20.42 4.09
CA GLU A 207 -1.74 -21.74 4.74
C GLU A 207 -2.68 -22.72 4.02
N ASN A 208 -3.59 -22.17 3.22
CA ASN A 208 -4.52 -22.96 2.40
C ASN A 208 -3.98 -23.30 0.99
N ASP A 209 -2.74 -22.87 0.64
CA ASP A 209 -2.11 -23.16 -0.65
C ASP A 209 -0.84 -24.02 -0.43
N PRO A 210 -0.91 -25.35 -0.65
CA PRO A 210 0.19 -26.28 -0.35
C PRO A 210 1.43 -26.09 -1.22
N ASP A 211 1.32 -25.39 -2.37
CA ASP A 211 2.43 -25.19 -3.31
C ASP A 211 3.25 -23.93 -3.06
N LYS A 212 2.81 -23.05 -2.16
CA LYS A 212 3.52 -21.80 -1.86
C LYS A 212 4.41 -21.90 -0.63
N ARG A 213 5.71 -21.65 -0.83
CA ARG A 213 6.71 -21.66 0.24
C ARG A 213 6.49 -20.52 1.25
N LYS A 214 6.75 -20.82 2.52
CA LYS A 214 6.58 -19.87 3.62
C LYS A 214 7.87 -19.09 3.90
N VAL A 215 7.75 -17.78 4.11
CA VAL A 215 8.84 -16.96 4.68
C VAL A 215 8.83 -17.18 6.21
N THR A 216 9.62 -18.08 6.72
CA THR A 216 9.60 -18.50 8.14
C THR A 216 10.77 -17.95 8.96
N ASP A 217 11.87 -17.57 8.30
CA ASP A 217 13.09 -17.07 8.94
C ASP A 217 13.16 -15.54 8.87
N ILE A 218 12.68 -14.86 9.92
CA ILE A 218 12.75 -13.41 10.06
C ILE A 218 14.21 -12.90 10.03
N THR A 219 15.16 -13.70 10.53
CA THR A 219 16.57 -13.32 10.52
C THR A 219 17.12 -13.30 9.09
N LEU A 220 16.73 -14.28 8.28
CA LEU A 220 17.05 -14.30 6.85
C LEU A 220 16.42 -13.12 6.12
N LEU A 221 15.14 -12.84 6.38
CA LEU A 221 14.42 -11.69 5.80
C LEU A 221 15.15 -10.36 6.09
N LYS A 222 15.51 -10.14 7.36
CA LYS A 222 16.28 -8.95 7.78
C LYS A 222 17.66 -8.89 7.11
N SER A 223 18.32 -10.02 6.89
CA SER A 223 19.62 -10.06 6.20
C SER A 223 19.50 -9.72 4.72
N ILE A 224 18.47 -10.23 4.04
CA ILE A 224 18.16 -9.90 2.64
C ILE A 224 17.82 -8.42 2.53
N SER A 225 16.95 -7.91 3.41
CA SER A 225 16.58 -6.49 3.44
C SER A 225 17.80 -5.58 3.61
N LYS A 226 18.72 -5.90 4.52
CA LYS A 226 19.96 -5.13 4.71
C LYS A 226 20.86 -5.15 3.48
N TYR A 227 21.00 -6.31 2.83
CA TYR A 227 21.78 -6.41 1.59
C TYR A 227 21.17 -5.56 0.48
N LEU A 228 19.85 -5.68 0.25
CA LEU A 228 19.16 -4.89 -0.77
C LEU A 228 19.28 -3.38 -0.50
N ALA A 229 19.16 -2.96 0.75
CA ALA A 229 19.36 -1.56 1.14
C ALA A 229 20.78 -1.07 0.86
N SER A 230 21.80 -1.92 1.00
CA SER A 230 23.22 -1.56 0.73
C SER A 230 23.55 -1.40 -0.75
N VAL A 231 22.71 -1.93 -1.65
CA VAL A 231 22.91 -1.92 -3.11
C VAL A 231 21.81 -1.15 -3.87
N ILE A 232 21.05 -0.32 -3.15
CA ILE A 232 19.99 0.51 -3.75
C ILE A 232 20.53 1.33 -4.94
N GLY A 233 19.76 1.37 -6.02
CA GLY A 233 20.14 2.05 -7.27
C GLY A 233 21.14 1.28 -8.14
N SER A 234 21.55 0.09 -7.74
CA SER A 234 22.44 -0.80 -8.51
C SER A 234 21.67 -1.99 -9.08
N PRO A 235 22.12 -2.56 -10.22
CA PRO A 235 21.55 -3.81 -10.72
C PRO A 235 21.72 -4.95 -9.69
N VAL A 236 20.63 -5.64 -9.38
CA VAL A 236 20.61 -6.76 -8.43
C VAL A 236 19.97 -7.97 -9.10
N SER A 237 20.50 -9.16 -8.81
CA SER A 237 19.91 -10.43 -9.22
C SER A 237 19.69 -11.34 -8.01
N VAL A 238 18.70 -12.22 -8.08
CA VAL A 238 18.47 -13.25 -7.05
C VAL A 238 19.75 -14.05 -6.77
N LYS A 239 20.52 -14.34 -7.84
CA LYS A 239 21.80 -15.04 -7.72
C LYS A 239 22.81 -14.24 -6.86
N SER A 240 22.99 -12.93 -7.12
CA SER A 240 23.95 -12.12 -6.37
C SER A 240 23.61 -12.03 -4.88
N VAL A 241 22.32 -11.94 -4.55
CA VAL A 241 21.82 -11.98 -3.15
C VAL A 241 22.12 -13.36 -2.53
N THR A 242 21.85 -14.44 -3.26
CA THR A 242 22.11 -15.81 -2.79
C THR A 242 23.60 -16.04 -2.53
N ASP A 243 24.46 -15.64 -3.48
CA ASP A 243 25.93 -15.81 -3.37
C ASP A 243 26.48 -15.05 -2.16
N TYR A 244 25.97 -13.83 -1.89
CA TYR A 244 26.31 -13.07 -0.68
C TYR A 244 25.92 -13.81 0.60
N LEU A 245 24.70 -14.33 0.68
CA LEU A 245 24.23 -15.06 1.86
C LEU A 245 25.00 -16.36 2.10
N VAL A 246 25.32 -17.09 1.03
CA VAL A 246 26.13 -18.31 1.10
C VAL A 246 27.55 -18.00 1.53
N SER A 247 28.15 -16.91 1.02
CA SER A 247 29.51 -16.49 1.45
C SER A 247 29.57 -16.09 2.93
N SER A 248 28.45 -15.61 3.49
CA SER A 248 28.30 -15.32 4.92
C SER A 248 27.94 -16.55 5.78
N GLY A 249 28.02 -17.77 5.21
CA GLY A 249 27.82 -19.02 5.91
C GLY A 249 26.36 -19.51 6.01
N ARG A 250 25.43 -18.89 5.32
CA ARG A 250 24.02 -19.33 5.30
C ARG A 250 23.76 -20.34 4.18
N LYS A 251 23.04 -21.42 4.51
CA LYS A 251 22.55 -22.37 3.49
C LYS A 251 21.16 -21.92 3.01
N VAL A 252 21.09 -21.34 1.82
CA VAL A 252 19.83 -20.85 1.23
C VAL A 252 19.79 -21.14 -0.27
N SER A 253 18.61 -21.45 -0.81
CA SER A 253 18.39 -21.64 -2.24
C SER A 253 17.99 -20.33 -2.92
N GLN A 254 18.24 -20.20 -4.24
CA GLN A 254 17.79 -19.05 -5.02
C GLN A 254 16.27 -18.88 -4.97
N ASN A 255 15.50 -19.98 -5.02
CA ASN A 255 14.04 -19.90 -4.93
C ASN A 255 13.59 -19.31 -3.59
N THR A 256 14.24 -19.72 -2.48
CA THR A 256 13.95 -19.13 -1.16
C THR A 256 14.24 -17.63 -1.16
N VAL A 257 15.39 -17.22 -1.70
CA VAL A 257 15.77 -15.80 -1.78
C VAL A 257 14.77 -15.02 -2.62
N SER A 258 14.31 -15.56 -3.77
CA SER A 258 13.27 -14.94 -4.59
C SER A 258 11.99 -14.75 -3.81
N ASP A 259 11.48 -15.79 -3.10
CA ASP A 259 10.26 -15.70 -2.29
C ASP A 259 10.34 -14.58 -1.24
N TYR A 260 11.54 -14.36 -0.67
CA TYR A 260 11.79 -13.32 0.33
C TYR A 260 11.87 -11.92 -0.29
N ILE A 261 12.48 -11.79 -1.49
CA ILE A 261 12.51 -10.52 -2.24
C ILE A 261 11.09 -10.14 -2.64
N ASP A 262 10.31 -11.08 -3.18
CA ASP A 262 8.91 -10.87 -3.54
C ASP A 262 8.08 -10.41 -2.33
N ALA A 263 8.30 -11.02 -1.15
CA ALA A 263 7.63 -10.61 0.07
C ALA A 263 7.96 -9.16 0.47
N LEU A 264 9.22 -8.74 0.33
CA LEU A 264 9.65 -7.36 0.63
C LEU A 264 9.10 -6.35 -0.39
N THR A 265 9.03 -6.74 -1.65
CA THR A 265 8.46 -5.90 -2.72
C THR A 265 6.95 -5.76 -2.55
N ASP A 266 6.24 -6.86 -2.31
CA ASP A 266 4.79 -6.85 -2.09
C ASP A 266 4.39 -6.08 -0.83
N SER A 267 5.29 -5.91 0.14
CA SER A 267 5.07 -5.09 1.34
C SER A 267 5.49 -3.63 1.15
N PHE A 268 5.86 -3.24 -0.09
CA PHE A 268 6.33 -1.89 -0.44
C PHE A 268 7.56 -1.42 0.36
N VAL A 269 8.37 -2.36 0.88
CA VAL A 269 9.67 -2.04 1.52
C VAL A 269 10.70 -1.69 0.46
N PHE A 270 10.65 -2.39 -0.68
CA PHE A 270 11.45 -2.10 -1.86
C PHE A 270 10.56 -1.99 -3.09
N TYR A 271 10.99 -1.16 -4.02
CA TYR A 271 10.40 -1.03 -5.35
C TYR A 271 11.42 -1.49 -6.37
N THR A 272 10.99 -2.29 -7.34
CA THR A 272 11.80 -2.71 -8.47
C THR A 272 11.63 -1.74 -9.62
N ALA A 273 12.73 -1.45 -10.31
CA ALA A 273 12.73 -0.71 -11.57
C ALA A 273 13.44 -1.56 -12.61
N ASP A 274 12.74 -1.83 -13.70
CA ASP A 274 13.34 -2.56 -14.82
C ASP A 274 14.35 -1.67 -15.54
N ARG A 275 15.44 -2.28 -15.98
CA ARG A 275 16.41 -1.57 -16.80
C ARG A 275 15.81 -1.28 -18.16
N PHE A 276 15.67 0.00 -18.49
CA PHE A 276 15.33 0.43 -19.83
C PHE A 276 16.61 0.59 -20.67
N ASP A 277 16.76 -0.20 -21.73
CA ASP A 277 17.86 -0.07 -22.68
C ASP A 277 17.34 0.48 -24.02
N ILE A 278 17.75 1.70 -24.37
CA ILE A 278 17.36 2.37 -25.61
C ILE A 278 17.89 1.61 -26.85
N ALA A 279 18.95 0.83 -26.71
CA ALA A 279 19.52 0.01 -27.78
C ALA A 279 18.71 -1.27 -28.08
N GLY A 280 17.62 -1.51 -27.37
CA GLY A 280 16.50 -2.40 -27.76
C GLY A 280 16.88 -3.85 -27.93
N ILE A 281 17.37 -4.55 -26.91
CA ILE A 281 17.46 -6.03 -27.04
C ILE A 281 17.30 -6.80 -25.74
N GLN A 282 17.13 -6.27 -24.59
CA GLN A 282 16.74 -7.14 -23.45
C GLN A 282 16.14 -6.35 -22.29
N LEU A 283 14.83 -6.53 -22.07
CA LEU A 283 14.23 -6.49 -20.76
C LEU A 283 14.82 -7.68 -19.98
N LEU A 284 15.67 -7.41 -19.00
CA LEU A 284 16.20 -8.40 -18.07
C LEU A 284 15.51 -8.24 -16.75
#